data_68b6ad689efb94b266d3fcaf4b99180f
#
_entry.id   68b6ad689efb94b266d3fcaf4b99180f
#
_cell.length_a   1.000
_cell.length_b   1.000
_cell.length_c   1.000
_cell.angle_alpha   90.00
_cell.angle_beta   90.00
_cell.angle_gamma   90.00
#
_symmetry.space_group_name_H-M   'P 1'
#
loop_
_entity.id
_entity.type
_entity.pdbx_description
1 polymer ?
#
loop_
_entity_poly.entity_id
_entity_poly.type
_entity_poly.pdbx_seq_one_letter_code
_entity_poly.pdbx_strand_id
1 'polypeptide(L)'
;MNHFILLLALLALGACQKGGGPPKDRPVPVELVAVQEGPLLETLAAIGTLEAEESVDIKPEVDGEITSITMIEGAVVKKGDVLLQIDESKQAAGVAETEADYLYAKETLQRSDTLLADGTISQQEHDQTRANSMRTEASLLLARKRLQEYTLTAPFAGVLGHRTVSVGQYVNPQTILVSLYALNRMKLTFGVPERYGARVQPGQPIHLKVAAYGDEVFVGEIYLVEPQIDMATRTVQARAFIPNTDHRLKPGMFANLNLAIGTKAKALTLPEDCIFPHEGGFATYRDAEGVAELVPIETGLRIPGRIEILSGLRAGDLVARSGNLRLSPGRKLLPETPSTPQSSTPPAP
;
A
#
# COMPACT_ATOMS: atom_id res chain seq x y z
N MET A 1 74.72 56.18 -28.36
CA MET A 1 73.42 56.81 -28.32
C MET A 1 72.29 55.72 -28.13
N ASN A 2 72.64 54.47 -27.74
CA ASN A 2 71.72 53.36 -27.61
C ASN A 2 71.66 52.74 -26.20
N HIS A 3 72.31 53.27 -25.20
CA HIS A 3 72.27 52.72 -23.83
C HIS A 3 71.43 53.51 -22.84
N PHE A 4 70.96 54.71 -23.23
CA PHE A 4 70.13 55.56 -22.33
C PHE A 4 68.60 55.29 -22.44
N ILE A 5 68.15 54.62 -23.51
CA ILE A 5 66.74 54.32 -23.73
C ILE A 5 66.35 52.99 -23.04
N LEU A 6 67.30 52.08 -22.75
CA LEU A 6 67.08 50.80 -22.13
C LEU A 6 66.85 50.88 -20.59
N LEU A 7 67.34 51.96 -19.96
CA LEU A 7 67.27 52.15 -18.51
C LEU A 7 65.92 52.79 -18.06
N LEU A 8 65.16 53.44 -18.96
CA LEU A 8 63.92 54.10 -18.67
C LEU A 8 62.72 53.12 -18.81
N ALA A 9 62.88 51.99 -19.50
CA ALA A 9 61.83 50.98 -19.69
C ALA A 9 61.69 49.99 -18.51
N LEU A 10 62.74 49.91 -17.61
CA LEU A 10 62.70 48.98 -16.47
C LEU A 10 62.09 49.55 -15.20
N LEU A 11 61.76 50.86 -15.14
CA LEU A 11 61.16 51.52 -13.99
C LEU A 11 59.60 51.60 -14.07
N ALA A 12 59.00 51.22 -15.19
CA ALA A 12 57.56 51.31 -15.38
C ALA A 12 56.77 50.01 -15.05
N LEU A 13 57.42 48.89 -14.66
CA LEU A 13 56.77 47.60 -14.37
C LEU A 13 56.57 47.30 -12.88
N GLY A 14 56.85 48.25 -11.96
CA GLY A 14 56.75 48.03 -10.51
C GLY A 14 55.53 48.55 -9.82
N ALA A 15 54.48 49.00 -10.56
CA ALA A 15 53.32 49.65 -9.96
C ALA A 15 51.96 49.01 -10.37
N CYS A 16 51.90 47.71 -10.28
CA CYS A 16 50.58 47.04 -10.34
C CYS A 16 50.62 45.75 -9.54
N GLN A 17 49.89 45.75 -8.47
CA GLN A 17 49.10 44.72 -7.78
C GLN A 17 49.26 44.74 -6.26
N LYS A 18 48.65 45.72 -5.65
CA LYS A 18 47.97 45.43 -4.41
C LYS A 18 46.57 44.96 -4.81
N GLY A 19 46.40 43.66 -5.02
CA GLY A 19 45.10 43.01 -5.07
C GLY A 19 44.44 43.17 -3.71
N GLY A 20 43.60 44.21 -3.58
CA GLY A 20 42.71 44.36 -2.45
C GLY A 20 41.71 43.23 -2.53
N GLY A 21 41.85 42.22 -1.67
CA GLY A 21 40.72 41.33 -1.37
C GLY A 21 39.49 42.15 -1.01
N PRO A 22 38.29 41.64 -1.21
CA PRO A 22 37.07 42.39 -0.93
C PRO A 22 37.13 42.94 0.50
N PRO A 23 36.74 44.21 0.71
CA PRO A 23 36.84 44.84 2.01
C PRO A 23 36.06 44.05 3.04
N LYS A 24 36.76 43.58 4.09
CA LYS A 24 36.21 42.78 5.19
C LYS A 24 35.12 43.48 6.01
N ASP A 25 34.86 44.76 5.78
CA ASP A 25 33.99 45.59 6.60
C ASP A 25 32.57 45.87 6.03
N ARG A 26 32.27 45.41 4.81
CA ARG A 26 30.88 45.59 4.32
C ARG A 26 29.98 44.53 4.87
N PRO A 27 28.91 44.90 5.61
CA PRO A 27 27.92 43.94 6.08
C PRO A 27 27.29 43.17 4.91
N VAL A 28 27.03 41.89 5.09
CA VAL A 28 26.41 41.05 4.08
C VAL A 28 24.94 40.99 4.37
N PRO A 29 24.07 41.34 3.41
CA PRO A 29 22.63 41.15 3.58
C PRO A 29 22.30 39.66 3.65
N VAL A 30 21.58 39.27 4.72
CA VAL A 30 21.23 37.88 5.03
C VAL A 30 19.79 37.79 5.56
N GLU A 31 19.07 36.78 5.13
CA GLU A 31 17.83 36.38 5.77
C GLU A 31 18.16 35.48 6.95
N LEU A 32 17.72 35.83 8.15
CA LEU A 32 17.91 35.02 9.36
C LEU A 32 16.66 34.19 9.67
N VAL A 33 16.87 32.94 10.00
CA VAL A 33 15.81 32.00 10.39
C VAL A 33 16.17 31.37 11.72
N ALA A 34 15.20 31.31 12.64
CA ALA A 34 15.41 30.68 13.93
C ALA A 34 15.34 29.16 13.84
N VAL A 35 16.25 28.48 14.57
CA VAL A 35 16.18 27.05 14.81
C VAL A 35 14.91 26.73 15.58
N GLN A 36 14.05 25.91 14.95
CA GLN A 36 12.77 25.53 15.56
C GLN A 36 12.90 24.19 16.28
N GLU A 37 12.42 24.16 17.52
CA GLU A 37 12.20 22.93 18.27
C GLU A 37 10.75 22.50 18.11
N GLY A 38 10.51 21.26 17.71
CA GLY A 38 9.15 20.74 17.54
C GLY A 38 9.11 19.24 17.30
N PRO A 39 7.89 18.67 17.26
CA PRO A 39 7.74 17.28 16.93
C PRO A 39 8.14 17.02 15.47
N LEU A 40 8.97 16.00 15.29
CA LEU A 40 9.41 15.54 13.96
C LEU A 40 8.86 14.14 13.72
N LEU A 41 8.04 13.99 12.68
CA LEU A 41 7.52 12.70 12.25
C LEU A 41 8.55 12.02 11.35
N GLU A 42 9.07 10.90 11.81
CA GLU A 42 9.92 10.02 10.99
C GLU A 42 9.02 9.18 10.09
N THR A 43 9.12 9.35 8.78
CA THR A 43 8.34 8.60 7.80
C THR A 43 9.23 7.69 6.97
N LEU A 44 8.75 6.49 6.70
CA LEU A 44 9.34 5.55 5.75
C LEU A 44 8.53 5.59 4.46
N ALA A 45 9.18 5.96 3.36
CA ALA A 45 8.60 5.81 2.03
C ALA A 45 8.83 4.37 1.55
N ALA A 46 7.78 3.74 1.04
CA ALA A 46 7.84 2.41 0.45
C ALA A 46 6.90 2.32 -0.77
N ILE A 47 7.09 1.28 -1.57
CA ILE A 47 6.22 0.96 -2.70
C ILE A 47 5.55 -0.36 -2.39
N GLY A 48 4.25 -0.44 -2.64
CA GLY A 48 3.47 -1.65 -2.46
C GLY A 48 2.61 -1.97 -3.67
N THR A 49 2.10 -3.18 -3.71
CA THR A 49 1.17 -3.66 -4.74
C THR A 49 -0.19 -3.90 -4.12
N LEU A 50 -1.22 -3.39 -4.79
CA LEU A 50 -2.61 -3.61 -4.41
C LEU A 50 -3.10 -4.95 -4.97
N GLU A 51 -3.74 -5.73 -4.11
CA GLU A 51 -4.36 -7.00 -4.42
C GLU A 51 -5.83 -6.98 -3.99
N ALA A 52 -6.69 -7.78 -4.62
CA ALA A 52 -8.05 -7.96 -4.15
C ALA A 52 -8.06 -8.57 -2.74
N GLU A 53 -9.08 -8.28 -1.94
CA GLU A 53 -9.24 -8.92 -0.62
C GLU A 53 -9.31 -10.45 -0.76
N GLU A 54 -10.10 -10.93 -1.70
CA GLU A 54 -10.19 -12.32 -2.14
C GLU A 54 -10.26 -12.36 -3.67
N SER A 55 -9.61 -13.36 -4.26
CA SER A 55 -9.64 -13.61 -5.70
C SER A 55 -9.72 -15.10 -5.94
N VAL A 56 -10.65 -15.53 -6.78
CA VAL A 56 -10.82 -16.94 -7.14
C VAL A 56 -11.16 -17.11 -8.61
N ASP A 57 -10.55 -18.08 -9.23
CA ASP A 57 -10.97 -18.57 -10.55
C ASP A 57 -12.04 -19.62 -10.37
N ILE A 58 -13.27 -19.29 -10.76
CA ILE A 58 -14.41 -20.18 -10.68
C ILE A 58 -14.29 -21.28 -11.73
N LYS A 59 -14.36 -22.51 -11.26
CA LYS A 59 -14.27 -23.72 -12.07
C LYS A 59 -15.44 -24.63 -11.75
N PRO A 60 -15.92 -25.45 -12.70
CA PRO A 60 -16.97 -26.44 -12.38
C PRO A 60 -16.40 -27.56 -11.51
N GLU A 61 -17.24 -28.17 -10.68
CA GLU A 61 -16.89 -29.36 -9.91
C GLU A 61 -17.14 -30.64 -10.72
N VAL A 62 -17.97 -30.52 -11.79
CA VAL A 62 -18.39 -31.62 -12.67
C VAL A 62 -18.09 -31.29 -14.12
N ASP A 63 -18.03 -32.31 -14.95
CA ASP A 63 -17.96 -32.16 -16.40
C ASP A 63 -19.35 -32.13 -17.06
N GLY A 64 -19.48 -31.41 -18.15
CA GLY A 64 -20.74 -31.34 -18.92
C GLY A 64 -20.80 -30.15 -19.87
N GLU A 65 -21.91 -30.06 -20.59
CA GLU A 65 -22.21 -28.97 -21.51
C GLU A 65 -22.88 -27.79 -20.78
N ILE A 66 -22.47 -26.57 -21.05
CA ILE A 66 -23.10 -25.37 -20.51
C ILE A 66 -24.46 -25.14 -21.18
N THR A 67 -25.54 -25.19 -20.42
CA THR A 67 -26.90 -24.95 -20.93
C THR A 67 -27.31 -23.49 -20.85
N SER A 68 -26.89 -22.77 -19.83
CA SER A 68 -27.20 -21.36 -19.67
C SER A 68 -26.09 -20.59 -18.95
N ILE A 69 -25.94 -19.30 -19.26
CA ILE A 69 -25.02 -18.37 -18.62
C ILE A 69 -25.85 -17.17 -18.17
N THR A 70 -25.95 -16.94 -16.88
CA THR A 70 -26.69 -15.80 -16.29
C THR A 70 -25.76 -14.65 -15.88
N MET A 71 -24.46 -14.94 -15.71
CA MET A 71 -23.47 -13.95 -15.32
C MET A 71 -23.22 -12.93 -16.44
N ILE A 72 -23.01 -11.67 -16.02
CA ILE A 72 -22.62 -10.56 -16.90
C ILE A 72 -21.18 -10.18 -16.54
N GLU A 73 -20.31 -10.06 -17.54
CA GLU A 73 -18.91 -9.65 -17.36
C GLU A 73 -18.82 -8.25 -16.73
N GLY A 74 -17.96 -8.10 -15.73
CA GLY A 74 -17.80 -6.85 -14.99
C GLY A 74 -18.93 -6.50 -14.01
N ALA A 75 -19.96 -7.32 -13.92
CA ALA A 75 -21.06 -7.08 -12.98
C ALA A 75 -20.67 -7.41 -11.52
N VAL A 76 -21.32 -6.72 -10.59
CA VAL A 76 -21.26 -7.02 -9.16
C VAL A 76 -22.24 -8.16 -8.87
N VAL A 77 -21.76 -9.20 -8.19
CA VAL A 77 -22.57 -10.34 -7.74
C VAL A 77 -22.52 -10.50 -6.23
N LYS A 78 -23.55 -11.11 -5.66
CA LYS A 78 -23.64 -11.48 -4.25
C LYS A 78 -23.28 -12.95 -4.08
N LYS A 79 -22.88 -13.32 -2.87
CA LYS A 79 -22.70 -14.72 -2.51
C LYS A 79 -23.98 -15.52 -2.78
N GLY A 80 -23.87 -16.62 -3.54
CA GLY A 80 -24.96 -17.50 -3.89
C GLY A 80 -25.68 -17.15 -5.19
N ASP A 81 -25.35 -16.01 -5.85
CA ASP A 81 -25.93 -15.70 -7.16
C ASP A 81 -25.51 -16.76 -8.18
N VAL A 82 -26.47 -17.24 -8.97
CA VAL A 82 -26.21 -18.22 -10.03
C VAL A 82 -25.45 -17.58 -11.17
N LEU A 83 -24.34 -18.19 -11.58
CA LEU A 83 -23.46 -17.70 -12.64
C LEU A 83 -23.72 -18.42 -13.96
N LEU A 84 -23.81 -19.72 -13.93
CA LEU A 84 -24.14 -20.57 -15.08
C LEU A 84 -24.71 -21.91 -14.64
N GLN A 85 -25.31 -22.64 -15.60
CA GLN A 85 -25.79 -23.99 -15.44
C GLN A 85 -25.14 -24.92 -16.45
N ILE A 86 -24.81 -26.11 -15.99
CA ILE A 86 -24.35 -27.27 -16.79
C ILE A 86 -25.56 -28.19 -16.97
N ASP A 87 -25.59 -28.98 -18.03
CA ASP A 87 -26.67 -29.95 -18.28
C ASP A 87 -26.82 -30.94 -17.11
N GLU A 88 -27.89 -30.75 -16.34
CA GLU A 88 -28.22 -31.51 -15.15
C GLU A 88 -29.29 -32.60 -15.40
N SER A 89 -29.75 -32.76 -16.67
CA SER A 89 -30.88 -33.60 -17.00
C SER A 89 -30.80 -35.06 -16.50
N LYS A 90 -29.62 -35.64 -16.67
CA LYS A 90 -29.33 -37.00 -16.17
C LYS A 90 -29.34 -37.08 -14.65
N GLN A 91 -28.74 -36.06 -14.00
CA GLN A 91 -28.63 -36.05 -12.55
C GLN A 91 -29.97 -35.74 -11.89
N ALA A 92 -30.79 -34.88 -12.49
CA ALA A 92 -32.16 -34.63 -12.06
C ALA A 92 -33.02 -35.90 -12.14
N ALA A 93 -32.91 -36.70 -13.21
CA ALA A 93 -33.57 -38.01 -13.29
C ALA A 93 -33.10 -38.97 -12.20
N GLY A 94 -31.80 -39.02 -11.89
CA GLY A 94 -31.23 -39.83 -10.79
C GLY A 94 -31.71 -39.39 -9.41
N VAL A 95 -31.92 -38.09 -9.18
CA VAL A 95 -32.54 -37.58 -7.95
C VAL A 95 -34.01 -38.08 -7.85
N ALA A 96 -34.78 -38.00 -8.94
CA ALA A 96 -36.16 -38.49 -8.94
C ALA A 96 -36.27 -40.00 -8.64
N GLU A 97 -35.34 -40.80 -9.16
CA GLU A 97 -35.24 -42.24 -8.86
C GLU A 97 -34.96 -42.48 -7.36
N THR A 98 -33.94 -41.88 -6.82
CA THR A 98 -33.53 -42.04 -5.40
C THR A 98 -34.60 -41.48 -4.44
N GLU A 99 -35.34 -40.45 -4.86
CA GLU A 99 -36.46 -39.90 -4.09
C GLU A 99 -37.63 -40.89 -4.00
N ALA A 100 -37.96 -41.57 -5.10
CA ALA A 100 -38.99 -42.61 -5.11
C ALA A 100 -38.61 -43.79 -4.18
N ASP A 101 -37.34 -44.22 -4.20
CA ASP A 101 -36.82 -45.27 -3.32
C ASP A 101 -36.92 -44.88 -1.83
N TYR A 102 -36.55 -43.65 -1.52
CA TYR A 102 -36.63 -43.13 -0.16
C TYR A 102 -38.09 -43.04 0.31
N LEU A 103 -39.00 -42.54 -0.51
CA LEU A 103 -40.43 -42.45 -0.16
C LEU A 103 -41.00 -43.82 0.13
N TYR A 104 -40.72 -44.82 -0.71
CA TYR A 104 -41.13 -46.20 -0.48
C TYR A 104 -40.60 -46.76 0.83
N ALA A 105 -39.30 -46.60 1.11
CA ALA A 105 -38.65 -47.06 2.34
C ALA A 105 -39.23 -46.38 3.59
N LYS A 106 -39.50 -45.07 3.51
CA LYS A 106 -40.12 -44.27 4.59
C LYS A 106 -41.54 -44.76 4.92
N GLU A 107 -42.37 -44.98 3.89
CA GLU A 107 -43.74 -45.50 4.11
C GLU A 107 -43.70 -46.91 4.67
N THR A 108 -42.72 -47.73 4.24
CA THR A 108 -42.54 -49.09 4.77
C THR A 108 -42.14 -49.06 6.24
N LEU A 109 -41.24 -48.14 6.64
CA LEU A 109 -40.88 -47.94 8.04
C LEU A 109 -42.08 -47.53 8.87
N GLN A 110 -42.88 -46.58 8.39
CA GLN A 110 -44.10 -46.13 9.10
C GLN A 110 -45.10 -47.25 9.32
N ARG A 111 -45.30 -48.16 8.34
CA ARG A 111 -46.11 -49.39 8.53
C ARG A 111 -45.46 -50.34 9.53
N SER A 112 -44.12 -50.50 9.47
CA SER A 112 -43.37 -51.33 10.41
C SER A 112 -43.46 -50.85 11.85
N ASP A 113 -43.45 -49.51 12.07
CA ASP A 113 -43.66 -48.90 13.40
C ASP A 113 -44.99 -49.31 13.99
N THR A 114 -46.11 -49.31 13.20
CA THR A 114 -47.45 -49.73 13.60
C THR A 114 -47.49 -51.22 13.93
N LEU A 115 -46.94 -52.06 13.06
CA LEU A 115 -46.96 -53.54 13.24
C LEU A 115 -46.09 -53.97 14.46
N LEU A 116 -45.01 -53.24 14.77
CA LEU A 116 -44.22 -53.50 15.97
C LEU A 116 -45.00 -53.14 17.24
N ALA A 117 -45.71 -52.00 17.22
CA ALA A 117 -46.56 -51.58 18.33
C ALA A 117 -47.70 -52.61 18.60
N ASP A 118 -48.24 -53.24 17.54
CA ASP A 118 -49.20 -54.28 17.61
C ASP A 118 -48.59 -55.67 17.94
N GLY A 119 -47.28 -55.77 18.09
CA GLY A 119 -46.60 -57.02 18.37
C GLY A 119 -46.61 -58.06 17.22
N THR A 120 -46.87 -57.58 15.97
CA THR A 120 -47.03 -58.45 14.80
C THR A 120 -45.66 -58.80 14.14
N ILE A 121 -44.64 -57.91 14.29
CA ILE A 121 -43.30 -58.13 13.80
C ILE A 121 -42.24 -58.12 14.92
N SER A 122 -41.05 -58.65 14.65
CA SER A 122 -39.95 -58.67 15.61
C SER A 122 -39.22 -57.30 15.62
N GLN A 123 -38.55 -57.01 16.74
CA GLN A 123 -37.65 -55.86 16.84
C GLN A 123 -36.56 -55.89 15.74
N GLN A 124 -36.01 -57.09 15.46
CA GLN A 124 -34.98 -57.26 14.44
C GLN A 124 -35.49 -56.85 13.04
N GLU A 125 -36.72 -57.20 12.70
CA GLU A 125 -37.32 -56.88 11.41
C GLU A 125 -37.62 -55.37 11.29
N HIS A 126 -38.11 -54.75 12.37
CA HIS A 126 -38.25 -53.32 12.46
C HIS A 126 -36.91 -52.58 12.30
N ASP A 127 -35.86 -53.02 13.02
CA ASP A 127 -34.51 -52.41 12.93
C ASP A 127 -33.91 -52.54 11.52
N GLN A 128 -34.18 -53.66 10.82
CA GLN A 128 -33.80 -53.85 9.42
C GLN A 128 -34.50 -52.83 8.49
N THR A 129 -35.79 -52.61 8.71
CA THR A 129 -36.60 -51.66 7.93
C THR A 129 -36.16 -50.24 8.18
N ARG A 130 -35.87 -49.89 9.45
CA ARG A 130 -35.32 -48.61 9.85
C ARG A 130 -33.94 -48.34 9.21
N ALA A 131 -33.06 -49.33 9.25
CA ALA A 131 -31.73 -49.21 8.62
C ALA A 131 -31.84 -48.98 7.09
N ASN A 132 -32.80 -49.64 6.43
CA ASN A 132 -33.04 -49.44 5.01
C ASN A 132 -33.55 -48.02 4.69
N SER A 133 -34.51 -47.48 5.49
CA SER A 133 -34.98 -46.10 5.35
C SER A 133 -33.86 -45.09 5.51
N MET A 134 -32.99 -45.23 6.52
CA MET A 134 -31.83 -44.38 6.72
C MET A 134 -30.83 -44.46 5.56
N ARG A 135 -30.61 -45.65 4.98
CA ARG A 135 -29.74 -45.84 3.83
C ARG A 135 -30.27 -45.12 2.58
N THR A 136 -31.56 -45.24 2.28
CA THR A 136 -32.18 -44.58 1.11
C THR A 136 -32.24 -43.06 1.28
N GLU A 137 -32.46 -42.56 2.51
CA GLU A 137 -32.36 -41.13 2.83
C GLU A 137 -30.97 -40.56 2.55
N ALA A 138 -29.90 -41.26 3.00
CA ALA A 138 -28.52 -40.88 2.72
C ALA A 138 -28.21 -40.89 1.22
N SER A 139 -28.74 -41.87 0.47
CA SER A 139 -28.61 -41.94 -0.98
C SER A 139 -29.27 -40.75 -1.69
N LEU A 140 -30.46 -40.36 -1.28
CA LEU A 140 -31.16 -39.19 -1.80
C LEU A 140 -30.39 -37.91 -1.50
N LEU A 141 -29.88 -37.74 -0.28
CA LEU A 141 -29.07 -36.58 0.10
C LEU A 141 -27.82 -36.46 -0.81
N LEU A 142 -27.13 -37.58 -1.06
CA LEU A 142 -25.98 -37.61 -1.96
C LEU A 142 -26.35 -37.22 -3.39
N ALA A 143 -27.47 -37.77 -3.92
CA ALA A 143 -27.97 -37.44 -5.26
C ALA A 143 -28.27 -35.95 -5.40
N ARG A 144 -28.94 -35.36 -4.40
CA ARG A 144 -29.28 -33.92 -4.36
C ARG A 144 -28.00 -33.07 -4.30
N LYS A 145 -26.97 -33.48 -3.54
CA LYS A 145 -25.70 -32.76 -3.49
C LYS A 145 -25.01 -32.77 -4.85
N ARG A 146 -24.95 -33.89 -5.53
CA ARG A 146 -24.40 -33.98 -6.88
C ARG A 146 -25.17 -33.12 -7.90
N LEU A 147 -26.51 -33.03 -7.77
CA LEU A 147 -27.29 -32.15 -8.63
C LEU A 147 -26.96 -30.68 -8.40
N GLN A 148 -26.67 -30.26 -7.17
CA GLN A 148 -26.29 -28.90 -6.85
C GLN A 148 -24.96 -28.47 -7.51
N GLU A 149 -24.06 -29.43 -7.78
CA GLU A 149 -22.75 -29.17 -8.42
C GLU A 149 -22.86 -28.74 -9.89
N TYR A 150 -24.03 -28.95 -10.53
CA TYR A 150 -24.32 -28.54 -11.90
C TYR A 150 -24.78 -27.08 -12.00
N THR A 151 -25.15 -26.46 -10.89
CA THR A 151 -25.47 -25.03 -10.82
C THR A 151 -24.33 -24.28 -10.12
N LEU A 152 -23.57 -23.52 -10.88
CA LEU A 152 -22.44 -22.77 -10.33
C LEU A 152 -22.88 -21.43 -9.77
N THR A 153 -22.47 -21.18 -8.52
CA THR A 153 -22.82 -19.95 -7.81
C THR A 153 -21.59 -19.20 -7.34
N ALA A 154 -21.73 -17.90 -7.10
CA ALA A 154 -20.67 -17.07 -6.55
C ALA A 154 -20.34 -17.45 -5.09
N PRO A 155 -19.08 -17.79 -4.74
CA PRO A 155 -18.71 -18.20 -3.38
C PRO A 155 -18.69 -17.03 -2.39
N PHE A 156 -18.49 -15.81 -2.87
CA PHE A 156 -18.53 -14.56 -2.11
C PHE A 156 -19.04 -13.39 -2.98
N ALA A 157 -19.35 -12.27 -2.37
CA ALA A 157 -19.75 -11.07 -3.10
C ALA A 157 -18.54 -10.37 -3.72
N GLY A 158 -18.64 -9.98 -4.99
CA GLY A 158 -17.52 -9.38 -5.71
C GLY A 158 -17.85 -8.93 -7.13
N VAL A 159 -16.84 -8.60 -7.89
CA VAL A 159 -16.92 -8.20 -9.30
C VAL A 159 -16.40 -9.33 -10.17
N LEU A 160 -17.19 -9.72 -11.17
CA LEU A 160 -16.81 -10.73 -12.15
C LEU A 160 -15.80 -10.14 -13.16
N GLY A 161 -14.81 -10.93 -13.52
CA GLY A 161 -13.94 -10.67 -14.66
C GLY A 161 -14.60 -10.98 -16.00
N HIS A 162 -13.79 -11.16 -17.03
CA HIS A 162 -14.29 -11.66 -18.33
C HIS A 162 -14.52 -13.17 -18.23
N ARG A 163 -15.54 -13.67 -18.92
CA ARG A 163 -15.80 -15.10 -19.06
C ARG A 163 -14.94 -15.69 -20.18
N THR A 164 -14.54 -16.93 -20.03
CA THR A 164 -13.74 -17.67 -21.02
C THR A 164 -14.54 -18.73 -21.77
N VAL A 165 -15.83 -18.86 -21.48
CA VAL A 165 -16.68 -19.94 -21.98
C VAL A 165 -17.97 -19.43 -22.60
N SER A 166 -18.62 -20.28 -23.42
CA SER A 166 -19.86 -19.98 -24.12
C SER A 166 -20.92 -21.08 -23.90
N VAL A 167 -22.19 -20.73 -24.10
CA VAL A 167 -23.29 -21.70 -24.06
C VAL A 167 -23.06 -22.74 -25.16
N GLY A 168 -23.33 -24.02 -24.84
CA GLY A 168 -23.06 -25.16 -25.73
C GLY A 168 -21.63 -25.70 -25.62
N GLN A 169 -20.75 -25.04 -24.86
CA GLN A 169 -19.38 -25.53 -24.65
C GLN A 169 -19.34 -26.63 -23.61
N TYR A 170 -18.58 -27.70 -23.88
CA TYR A 170 -18.27 -28.74 -22.92
C TYR A 170 -17.11 -28.30 -22.01
N VAL A 171 -17.31 -28.39 -20.68
CA VAL A 171 -16.35 -27.97 -19.64
C VAL A 171 -16.03 -29.12 -18.70
N ASN A 172 -14.90 -28.96 -17.97
CA ASN A 172 -14.42 -29.91 -16.98
C ASN A 172 -13.81 -29.16 -15.77
N PRO A 173 -13.46 -29.84 -14.66
CA PRO A 173 -12.92 -29.21 -13.44
C PRO A 173 -11.63 -28.41 -13.59
N GLN A 174 -10.89 -28.50 -14.70
CA GLN A 174 -9.72 -27.71 -14.99
C GLN A 174 -10.04 -26.41 -15.76
N THR A 175 -11.25 -26.32 -16.34
CA THR A 175 -11.67 -25.16 -17.14
C THR A 175 -11.97 -23.98 -16.25
N ILE A 176 -11.24 -22.87 -16.39
CA ILE A 176 -11.58 -21.60 -15.75
C ILE A 176 -12.79 -21.02 -16.49
N LEU A 177 -13.84 -20.65 -15.79
CA LEU A 177 -15.06 -20.09 -16.38
C LEU A 177 -15.03 -18.57 -16.32
N VAL A 178 -14.71 -18.03 -15.15
CA VAL A 178 -14.64 -16.61 -14.86
C VAL A 178 -13.81 -16.40 -13.57
N SER A 179 -13.12 -15.28 -13.45
CA SER A 179 -12.48 -14.87 -12.20
C SER A 179 -13.42 -13.97 -11.41
N LEU A 180 -13.47 -14.13 -10.09
CA LEU A 180 -14.26 -13.32 -9.17
C LEU A 180 -13.34 -12.61 -8.19
N TYR A 181 -13.51 -11.29 -8.04
CA TYR A 181 -12.67 -10.43 -7.21
C TYR A 181 -13.51 -9.72 -6.14
N ALA A 182 -13.15 -9.86 -4.87
CA ALA A 182 -13.70 -9.05 -3.79
C ALA A 182 -12.94 -7.72 -3.75
N LEU A 183 -13.59 -6.62 -4.16
CA LEU A 183 -12.96 -5.32 -4.34
C LEU A 183 -13.34 -4.27 -3.29
N ASN A 184 -14.26 -4.56 -2.35
CA ASN A 184 -14.70 -3.60 -1.33
C ASN A 184 -13.57 -3.13 -0.41
N ARG A 185 -12.59 -3.99 -0.17
CA ARG A 185 -11.32 -3.70 0.47
C ARG A 185 -10.19 -4.23 -0.42
N MET A 186 -9.09 -3.50 -0.43
CA MET A 186 -7.87 -3.95 -1.10
C MET A 186 -6.84 -4.35 -0.04
N LYS A 187 -6.04 -5.34 -0.35
CA LYS A 187 -4.83 -5.69 0.39
C LYS A 187 -3.66 -4.97 -0.27
N LEU A 188 -2.90 -4.19 0.49
CA LEU A 188 -1.63 -3.62 0.04
C LEU A 188 -0.51 -4.44 0.66
N THR A 189 0.35 -5.01 -0.18
CA THR A 189 1.56 -5.74 0.24
C THR A 189 2.77 -4.87 -0.05
N PHE A 190 3.63 -4.64 0.95
CA PHE A 190 4.84 -3.80 0.82
C PHE A 190 5.97 -4.31 1.72
N GLY A 191 7.21 -4.04 1.30
CA GLY A 191 8.42 -4.40 2.04
C GLY A 191 8.90 -3.27 2.94
N VAL A 192 9.20 -3.60 4.20
CA VAL A 192 9.81 -2.71 5.19
C VAL A 192 11.25 -3.15 5.43
N PRO A 193 12.27 -2.30 5.24
CA PRO A 193 13.66 -2.67 5.54
C PRO A 193 13.83 -3.17 6.98
N GLU A 194 14.64 -4.22 7.18
CA GLU A 194 14.85 -4.92 8.45
C GLU A 194 15.08 -3.97 9.63
N ARG A 195 15.90 -2.92 9.44
CA ARG A 195 16.21 -1.92 10.47
C ARG A 195 14.99 -1.19 11.03
N TYR A 196 13.88 -1.17 10.30
CA TYR A 196 12.62 -0.54 10.72
C TYR A 196 11.55 -1.55 11.13
N GLY A 197 11.79 -2.85 10.94
CA GLY A 197 10.80 -3.90 11.17
C GLY A 197 10.21 -3.87 12.58
N ALA A 198 11.02 -3.62 13.60
CA ALA A 198 10.56 -3.55 15.00
C ALA A 198 9.65 -2.33 15.29
N ARG A 199 9.63 -1.32 14.42
CA ARG A 199 8.83 -0.10 14.57
C ARG A 199 7.49 -0.14 13.85
N VAL A 200 7.26 -1.18 13.03
CA VAL A 200 6.04 -1.37 12.27
C VAL A 200 5.18 -2.40 12.98
N GLN A 201 3.93 -2.04 13.26
CA GLN A 201 3.02 -2.87 14.04
C GLN A 201 1.62 -2.87 13.42
N PRO A 202 0.84 -3.96 13.57
CA PRO A 202 -0.57 -3.94 13.23
C PRO A 202 -1.32 -2.81 13.95
N GLY A 203 -2.33 -2.24 13.29
CA GLY A 203 -3.09 -1.07 13.78
C GLY A 203 -2.51 0.28 13.37
N GLN A 204 -1.31 0.34 12.78
CA GLN A 204 -0.75 1.61 12.31
C GLN A 204 -1.44 2.09 11.04
N PRO A 205 -1.82 3.39 10.98
CA PRO A 205 -2.35 3.99 9.76
C PRO A 205 -1.24 4.18 8.71
N ILE A 206 -1.60 3.99 7.45
CA ILE A 206 -0.74 4.26 6.31
C ILE A 206 -1.44 5.23 5.34
N HIS A 207 -0.65 6.07 4.72
CA HIS A 207 -1.09 6.97 3.66
C HIS A 207 -0.44 6.56 2.36
N LEU A 208 -1.24 6.37 1.33
CA LEU A 208 -0.74 5.94 0.03
C LEU A 208 -1.30 6.79 -1.10
N LYS A 209 -0.51 6.92 -2.15
CA LYS A 209 -0.89 7.56 -3.41
C LYS A 209 -0.73 6.53 -4.52
N VAL A 210 -1.71 6.49 -5.42
CA VAL A 210 -1.69 5.62 -6.60
C VAL A 210 -1.53 6.51 -7.83
N ALA A 211 -0.61 6.18 -8.72
CA ALA A 211 -0.28 7.02 -9.88
C ALA A 211 -1.48 7.37 -10.76
N ALA A 212 -2.48 6.49 -10.82
CA ALA A 212 -3.71 6.71 -11.59
C ALA A 212 -4.60 7.84 -11.05
N TYR A 213 -4.40 8.27 -9.79
CA TYR A 213 -5.23 9.29 -9.11
C TYR A 213 -4.44 10.52 -8.66
N GLY A 214 -3.23 10.72 -9.22
CA GLY A 214 -2.40 11.89 -8.98
C GLY A 214 -2.08 12.09 -7.49
N ASP A 215 -2.47 13.25 -6.93
CA ASP A 215 -2.16 13.61 -5.54
C ASP A 215 -3.18 13.14 -4.50
N GLU A 216 -4.22 12.42 -4.91
CA GLU A 216 -5.22 11.88 -4.00
C GLU A 216 -4.58 10.88 -3.03
N VAL A 217 -4.88 11.05 -1.74
CA VAL A 217 -4.33 10.21 -0.67
C VAL A 217 -5.41 9.23 -0.22
N PHE A 218 -5.09 7.95 -0.30
CA PHE A 218 -5.88 6.88 0.28
C PHE A 218 -5.31 6.53 1.65
N VAL A 219 -6.18 6.17 2.59
CA VAL A 219 -5.80 5.81 3.95
C VAL A 219 -6.12 4.34 4.18
N GLY A 220 -5.19 3.63 4.76
CA GLY A 220 -5.34 2.23 5.15
C GLY A 220 -4.77 1.96 6.51
N GLU A 221 -4.87 0.70 6.96
CA GLU A 221 -4.37 0.24 8.24
C GLU A 221 -3.61 -1.07 8.08
N ILE A 222 -2.44 -1.17 8.71
CA ILE A 222 -1.65 -2.39 8.72
C ILE A 222 -2.38 -3.43 9.58
N TYR A 223 -2.63 -4.60 9.01
CA TYR A 223 -3.23 -5.71 9.73
C TYR A 223 -2.27 -6.87 10.01
N LEU A 224 -1.17 -6.94 9.25
CA LEU A 224 -0.18 -8.00 9.37
C LEU A 224 1.23 -7.46 9.10
N VAL A 225 2.16 -7.87 9.94
CA VAL A 225 3.60 -7.79 9.71
C VAL A 225 4.12 -9.22 9.77
N GLU A 226 4.69 -9.70 8.67
CA GLU A 226 5.19 -11.08 8.59
C GLU A 226 6.30 -11.32 9.61
N PRO A 227 6.32 -12.47 10.30
CA PRO A 227 7.34 -12.77 11.29
C PRO A 227 8.70 -13.13 10.67
N GLN A 228 8.74 -13.35 9.36
CA GLN A 228 9.92 -13.77 8.62
C GLN A 228 10.48 -12.60 7.79
N ILE A 229 11.82 -12.49 7.79
CA ILE A 229 12.54 -11.57 6.92
C ILE A 229 12.84 -12.27 5.60
N ASP A 230 12.53 -11.63 4.49
CA ASP A 230 12.97 -12.04 3.17
C ASP A 230 14.49 -11.82 3.06
N MET A 231 15.24 -12.92 2.96
CA MET A 231 16.70 -12.88 2.91
C MET A 231 17.24 -12.26 1.62
N ALA A 232 16.50 -12.31 0.52
CA ALA A 232 16.93 -11.78 -0.77
C ALA A 232 16.85 -10.25 -0.80
N THR A 233 15.79 -9.70 -0.23
CA THR A 233 15.52 -8.25 -0.21
C THR A 233 15.89 -7.57 1.09
N ARG A 234 16.17 -8.34 2.17
CA ARG A 234 16.38 -7.84 3.54
C ARG A 234 15.23 -6.97 4.03
N THR A 235 14.01 -7.39 3.72
CA THR A 235 12.78 -6.70 4.12
C THR A 235 11.86 -7.62 4.91
N VAL A 236 11.06 -7.03 5.79
CA VAL A 236 9.89 -7.66 6.42
C VAL A 236 8.68 -7.28 5.58
N GLN A 237 7.88 -8.25 5.17
CA GLN A 237 6.64 -7.99 4.44
C GLN A 237 5.56 -7.50 5.40
N ALA A 238 4.95 -6.38 5.08
CA ALA A 238 3.79 -5.85 5.79
C ALA A 238 2.59 -5.79 4.85
N ARG A 239 1.40 -6.00 5.43
CA ARG A 239 0.14 -5.96 4.69
C ARG A 239 -0.85 -5.03 5.36
N ALA A 240 -1.54 -4.23 4.56
CA ALA A 240 -2.54 -3.28 5.03
C ALA A 240 -3.86 -3.44 4.28
N PHE A 241 -4.97 -3.15 4.97
CA PHE A 241 -6.27 -3.03 4.32
C PHE A 241 -6.52 -1.58 3.92
N ILE A 242 -7.01 -1.39 2.69
CA ILE A 242 -7.39 -0.11 2.13
C ILE A 242 -8.88 -0.18 1.77
N PRO A 243 -9.76 0.65 2.33
CA PRO A 243 -11.16 0.75 1.91
C PRO A 243 -11.27 1.13 0.43
N ASN A 244 -12.16 0.47 -0.31
CA ASN A 244 -12.36 0.70 -1.75
C ASN A 244 -13.85 0.51 -2.12
N THR A 245 -14.74 1.19 -1.41
CA THR A 245 -16.19 1.06 -1.57
C THR A 245 -16.71 1.53 -2.93
N ASP A 246 -15.97 2.40 -3.57
CA ASP A 246 -16.25 2.94 -4.91
C ASP A 246 -15.60 2.12 -6.05
N HIS A 247 -14.90 1.02 -5.71
CA HIS A 247 -14.20 0.11 -6.62
C HIS A 247 -13.21 0.80 -7.58
N ARG A 248 -12.65 1.94 -7.17
CA ARG A 248 -11.68 2.70 -7.96
C ARG A 248 -10.30 2.03 -7.97
N LEU A 249 -9.86 1.53 -6.84
CA LEU A 249 -8.61 0.79 -6.74
C LEU A 249 -8.78 -0.59 -7.38
N LYS A 250 -7.81 -0.99 -8.20
CA LYS A 250 -7.82 -2.26 -8.92
C LYS A 250 -6.64 -3.13 -8.51
N PRO A 251 -6.79 -4.45 -8.47
CA PRO A 251 -5.67 -5.38 -8.28
C PRO A 251 -4.58 -5.14 -9.32
N GLY A 252 -3.32 -5.24 -8.90
CA GLY A 252 -2.15 -4.99 -9.74
C GLY A 252 -1.69 -3.52 -9.79
N MET A 253 -2.43 -2.57 -9.21
CA MET A 253 -1.96 -1.19 -9.11
C MET A 253 -0.80 -1.08 -8.11
N PHE A 254 0.19 -0.23 -8.45
CA PHE A 254 1.27 0.14 -7.55
C PHE A 254 0.89 1.38 -6.75
N ALA A 255 1.24 1.38 -5.48
CA ALA A 255 1.03 2.50 -4.57
C ALA A 255 2.34 2.95 -3.94
N ASN A 256 2.59 4.26 -3.95
CA ASN A 256 3.62 4.89 -3.14
C ASN A 256 3.02 5.20 -1.77
N LEU A 257 3.62 4.66 -0.72
CA LEU A 257 3.11 4.83 0.64
C LEU A 257 4.12 5.54 1.53
N ASN A 258 3.62 6.28 2.51
CA ASN A 258 4.37 6.88 3.59
C ASN A 258 3.84 6.33 4.92
N LEU A 259 4.72 5.62 5.61
CA LEU A 259 4.44 5.02 6.92
C LEU A 259 5.12 5.83 8.00
N ALA A 260 4.39 6.27 9.02
CA ALA A 260 4.95 6.88 10.21
C ALA A 260 5.60 5.79 11.06
N ILE A 261 6.93 5.86 11.24
CA ILE A 261 7.70 4.85 11.99
C ILE A 261 8.19 5.37 13.35
N GLY A 262 8.00 6.65 13.63
CA GLY A 262 8.35 7.25 14.92
C GLY A 262 8.04 8.74 14.97
N THR A 263 7.95 9.27 16.18
CA THR A 263 7.83 10.70 16.43
C THR A 263 8.90 11.09 17.43
N LYS A 264 9.79 12.00 17.05
CA LYS A 264 10.70 12.66 17.98
C LYS A 264 9.99 13.88 18.54
N ALA A 265 9.68 13.88 19.82
CA ALA A 265 8.88 14.95 20.46
C ALA A 265 9.60 16.31 20.41
N LYS A 266 10.92 16.32 20.43
CA LYS A 266 11.78 17.51 20.50
C LYS A 266 12.94 17.36 19.52
N ALA A 267 12.72 17.69 18.26
CA ALA A 267 13.76 17.74 17.26
C ALA A 267 14.06 19.20 16.87
N LEU A 268 15.33 19.54 16.77
CA LEU A 268 15.75 20.83 16.23
C LEU A 268 15.73 20.73 14.71
N THR A 269 15.08 21.64 14.03
CA THR A 269 14.97 21.61 12.58
C THR A 269 15.30 22.96 11.95
N LEU A 270 15.94 22.91 10.77
CA LEU A 270 16.25 24.06 9.92
C LEU A 270 15.78 23.84 8.48
N PRO A 271 15.49 24.92 7.73
CA PRO A 271 15.38 24.85 6.29
C PRO A 271 16.68 24.33 5.66
N GLU A 272 16.58 23.54 4.59
CA GLU A 272 17.75 22.98 3.89
C GLU A 272 18.70 24.08 3.36
N ASP A 273 18.16 25.24 3.00
CA ASP A 273 18.90 26.38 2.46
C ASP A 273 19.90 26.99 3.48
N CYS A 274 19.73 26.70 4.78
CA CYS A 274 20.60 27.22 5.83
C CYS A 274 21.91 26.42 5.96
N ILE A 275 22.04 25.29 5.28
CA ILE A 275 23.09 24.30 5.51
C ILE A 275 23.94 24.17 4.24
N PHE A 276 25.25 24.11 4.41
CA PHE A 276 26.20 23.93 3.31
C PHE A 276 27.31 22.92 3.68
N PRO A 277 27.88 22.22 2.68
CA PRO A 277 29.02 21.32 2.92
C PRO A 277 30.24 22.07 3.42
N HIS A 278 30.94 21.55 4.44
CA HIS A 278 32.15 22.13 4.99
C HIS A 278 33.06 21.03 5.61
N GLU A 279 34.34 20.98 5.24
CA GLU A 279 35.38 20.09 5.81
C GLU A 279 34.97 18.62 6.01
N GLY A 280 34.25 18.04 5.02
CA GLY A 280 33.78 16.64 5.09
C GLY A 280 32.48 16.41 5.87
N GLY A 281 31.83 17.48 6.37
CA GLY A 281 30.54 17.48 7.05
C GLY A 281 29.63 18.59 6.54
N PHE A 282 28.81 19.10 7.44
CA PHE A 282 27.91 20.22 7.19
C PHE A 282 28.17 21.35 8.18
N ALA A 283 27.92 22.58 7.76
CA ALA A 283 28.01 23.75 8.60
C ALA A 283 26.90 24.76 8.28
N THR A 284 26.67 25.69 9.19
CA THR A 284 25.82 26.87 9.00
C THR A 284 26.50 28.10 9.59
N TYR A 285 26.01 29.30 9.20
CA TYR A 285 26.43 30.53 9.84
C TYR A 285 25.37 30.96 10.87
N ARG A 286 25.75 30.96 12.14
CA ARG A 286 24.93 31.48 13.25
C ARG A 286 25.19 32.99 13.42
N ASP A 287 24.15 33.73 13.76
CA ASP A 287 24.28 35.11 14.19
C ASP A 287 24.76 35.17 15.64
N ALA A 288 25.97 35.68 15.82
CA ALA A 288 26.55 35.95 17.12
C ALA A 288 26.63 37.48 17.27
N GLU A 289 25.56 38.10 17.77
CA GLU A 289 25.45 39.55 18.01
C GLU A 289 25.78 40.40 16.75
N GLY A 290 25.25 40.04 15.61
CA GLY A 290 25.44 40.73 14.33
C GLY A 290 26.70 40.29 13.55
N VAL A 291 27.34 39.21 13.98
CA VAL A 291 28.56 38.66 13.35
C VAL A 291 28.35 37.20 12.98
N ALA A 292 28.79 36.84 11.75
CA ALA A 292 28.70 35.46 11.27
C ALA A 292 29.68 34.55 12.00
N GLU A 293 29.19 33.62 12.76
CA GLU A 293 29.94 32.53 13.37
C GLU A 293 29.73 31.24 12.57
N LEU A 294 30.79 30.63 12.09
CA LEU A 294 30.72 29.33 11.42
C LEU A 294 30.54 28.22 12.48
N VAL A 295 29.44 27.51 12.41
CA VAL A 295 29.13 26.42 13.34
C VAL A 295 29.07 25.12 12.56
N PRO A 296 29.97 24.16 12.82
CA PRO A 296 29.85 22.79 12.32
C PRO A 296 28.62 22.14 12.96
N ILE A 297 27.84 21.43 12.14
CA ILE A 297 26.59 20.77 12.57
C ILE A 297 26.57 19.30 12.17
N GLU A 298 25.94 18.49 13.00
CA GLU A 298 25.56 17.14 12.62
C GLU A 298 24.08 17.13 12.24
N THR A 299 23.81 16.58 11.06
CA THR A 299 22.45 16.50 10.53
C THR A 299 21.86 15.11 10.78
N GLY A 300 20.56 15.05 11.06
CA GLY A 300 19.79 13.81 11.24
C GLY A 300 18.84 13.55 10.08
N LEU A 301 17.55 13.37 10.41
CA LEU A 301 16.50 13.12 9.43
C LEU A 301 16.29 14.30 8.50
N ARG A 302 16.14 13.99 7.21
CA ARG A 302 15.75 14.95 6.19
C ARG A 302 14.29 14.75 5.86
N ILE A 303 13.50 15.82 6.00
CA ILE A 303 12.09 15.87 5.62
C ILE A 303 11.91 16.94 4.53
N PRO A 304 10.82 16.95 3.77
CA PRO A 304 10.62 17.95 2.72
C PRO A 304 10.81 19.38 3.22
N GLY A 305 11.83 20.09 2.67
CA GLY A 305 12.16 21.47 2.98
C GLY A 305 12.88 21.72 4.32
N ARG A 306 13.12 20.71 5.16
CA ARG A 306 13.78 20.86 6.47
C ARG A 306 14.71 19.70 6.78
N ILE A 307 15.74 19.97 7.57
CA ILE A 307 16.70 18.98 8.08
C ILE A 307 16.73 19.04 9.60
N GLU A 308 16.78 17.86 10.23
CA GLU A 308 17.02 17.71 11.66
C GLU A 308 18.49 18.03 11.99
N ILE A 309 18.70 18.76 13.07
CA ILE A 309 20.02 19.08 13.63
C ILE A 309 20.21 18.27 14.89
N LEU A 310 21.24 17.42 14.92
CA LEU A 310 21.56 16.57 16.06
C LEU A 310 22.50 17.26 17.05
N SER A 311 23.44 18.07 16.53
CA SER A 311 24.40 18.82 17.34
C SER A 311 24.87 20.11 16.65
N GLY A 312 25.41 21.02 17.42
CA GLY A 312 26.00 22.29 16.96
C GLY A 312 25.14 23.52 17.19
N LEU A 313 23.82 23.40 17.31
CA LEU A 313 22.88 24.51 17.50
C LEU A 313 21.92 24.28 18.67
N ARG A 314 21.28 25.35 19.12
CA ARG A 314 20.24 25.36 20.15
C ARG A 314 18.92 25.91 19.61
N ALA A 315 17.83 25.56 20.25
CA ALA A 315 16.53 26.16 19.94
C ALA A 315 16.58 27.66 20.09
N GLY A 316 16.09 28.39 19.07
CA GLY A 316 16.09 29.84 19.02
C GLY A 316 17.35 30.49 18.44
N ASP A 317 18.42 29.73 18.18
CA ASP A 317 19.61 30.27 17.47
C ASP A 317 19.17 30.82 16.11
N LEU A 318 19.63 32.01 15.75
CA LEU A 318 19.39 32.61 14.45
C LEU A 318 20.49 32.17 13.48
N VAL A 319 20.12 31.64 12.33
CA VAL A 319 21.06 31.18 11.28
C VAL A 319 20.76 31.82 9.94
N ALA A 320 21.80 32.01 9.14
CA ALA A 320 21.67 32.58 7.80
C ALA A 320 21.05 31.58 6.82
N ARG A 321 19.91 31.95 6.22
CA ARG A 321 19.23 31.20 5.17
C ARG A 321 19.74 31.56 3.78
N SER A 322 20.00 32.86 3.54
CA SER A 322 20.50 33.37 2.26
C SER A 322 21.85 34.05 2.45
N GLY A 323 22.62 34.17 1.38
CA GLY A 323 23.91 34.84 1.41
C GLY A 323 25.12 34.00 1.90
N ASN A 324 24.90 32.73 2.24
CA ASN A 324 25.91 31.80 2.78
C ASN A 324 27.22 31.79 1.99
N LEU A 325 27.17 31.85 0.65
CA LEU A 325 28.36 31.88 -0.24
C LEU A 325 29.18 33.18 -0.13
N ARG A 326 28.62 34.25 0.45
CA ARG A 326 29.29 35.55 0.64
C ARG A 326 29.80 35.74 2.06
N LEU A 327 29.39 34.86 2.97
CA LEU A 327 29.77 34.88 4.37
C LEU A 327 31.15 34.26 4.57
N SER A 328 31.89 34.79 5.55
CA SER A 328 33.11 34.21 6.10
C SER A 328 33.06 34.43 7.62
N PRO A 329 33.74 33.58 8.41
CA PRO A 329 33.77 33.76 9.87
C PRO A 329 34.22 35.17 10.26
N GLY A 330 33.50 35.80 11.19
CA GLY A 330 33.76 37.14 11.69
C GLY A 330 33.17 38.29 10.85
N ARG A 331 32.40 38.00 9.80
CA ARG A 331 31.82 39.04 8.92
C ARG A 331 30.52 39.59 9.52
N LYS A 332 30.36 40.92 9.44
CA LYS A 332 29.13 41.56 9.92
C LYS A 332 27.91 41.15 9.09
N LEU A 333 26.81 40.82 9.76
CA LEU A 333 25.52 40.51 9.15
C LEU A 333 24.70 41.79 9.04
N LEU A 334 23.93 41.93 7.97
CA LEU A 334 22.85 42.90 7.82
C LEU A 334 21.54 42.11 7.64
N PRO A 335 20.73 41.92 8.72
CA PRO A 335 19.49 41.22 8.60
C PRO A 335 18.54 41.89 7.61
N GLU A 336 18.13 41.16 6.60
CA GLU A 336 17.04 41.59 5.72
C GLU A 336 15.72 41.02 6.24
N THR A 337 14.67 41.86 6.20
CA THR A 337 13.32 41.39 6.49
C THR A 337 12.94 40.34 5.47
N PRO A 338 12.37 39.17 5.86
CA PRO A 338 12.03 38.12 4.93
C PRO A 338 11.12 38.67 3.82
N SER A 339 11.58 38.60 2.58
CA SER A 339 10.78 38.90 1.41
C SER A 339 9.66 37.86 1.34
N THR A 340 8.41 38.29 1.54
CA THR A 340 7.24 37.46 1.30
C THR A 340 7.35 36.84 -0.09
N PRO A 341 7.22 35.52 -0.26
CA PRO A 341 7.28 34.91 -1.57
C PRO A 341 6.20 35.54 -2.45
N GLN A 342 6.61 36.27 -3.48
CA GLN A 342 5.70 36.72 -4.52
C GLN A 342 5.07 35.48 -5.13
N SER A 343 3.76 35.34 -4.92
CA SER A 343 2.95 34.36 -5.63
C SER A 343 3.11 34.65 -7.13
N SER A 344 3.86 33.83 -7.83
CA SER A 344 3.87 33.84 -9.29
C SER A 344 2.48 33.41 -9.76
N THR A 345 1.63 34.39 -10.03
CA THR A 345 0.39 34.18 -10.78
C THR A 345 0.79 33.63 -12.16
N PRO A 346 0.31 32.46 -12.56
CA PRO A 346 0.55 32.00 -13.92
C PRO A 346 -0.15 32.95 -14.90
N PRO A 347 0.42 33.23 -16.08
CA PRO A 347 -0.25 34.01 -17.10
C PRO A 347 -1.53 33.28 -17.51
N ALA A 348 -2.64 34.04 -17.55
CA ALA A 348 -3.92 33.56 -18.03
C ALA A 348 -3.83 33.13 -19.50
N PRO A 349 -4.71 32.19 -19.96
CA PRO A 349 -4.68 31.55 -21.26
C PRO A 349 -4.89 32.49 -22.46
#